data_c20c69926bacdaf69fd003d7c15b4530
#
_entry.id   c20c69926bacdaf69fd003d7c15b4530
#
_cell.length_a   1.000
_cell.length_b   1.000
_cell.length_c   1.000
_cell.angle_alpha   90.00
_cell.angle_beta   90.00
_cell.angle_gamma   90.00
#
_symmetry.space_group_name_H-M   'P 1'
#
loop_
_entity.id
_entity.type
_entity.pdbx_description
1 polymer ?
#
loop_
_entity_poly.entity_id
_entity_poly.type
_entity_poly.pdbx_seq_one_letter_code
_entity_poly.pdbx_strand_id
1 'polypeptide(L)'
;LRNHSMLQMEDRPVWRTVSGGSQHYVKKIVSQLESELQLGHRVSRVTRVGTGVDLEFHNGKREHFDEVVLATHADTSLNIIQAPDSEKSELLSAFPYQDNVVTLHTDTRVLPKAQRAWASWNYRVREDASAGTGVTYNMNKLQALDAKHTYCVSLNQHDELDQDRILRREVVRHPLFTPGRDEFQKRH
;
A
#
# COMPACT_ATOMS: atom_id res chain seq x y z
N LEU A 1 -15.77 -5.95 -1.08
CA LEU A 1 -16.72 -4.90 -1.52
C LEU A 1 -17.95 -4.87 -0.61
N ARG A 2 -18.58 -6.03 -0.32
CA ARG A 2 -19.79 -6.12 0.55
C ARG A 2 -19.51 -5.59 1.96
N ASN A 3 -18.39 -5.98 2.57
CA ASN A 3 -18.00 -5.58 3.93
C ASN A 3 -17.72 -4.07 4.10
N HIS A 4 -17.54 -3.36 3.00
CA HIS A 4 -17.29 -1.92 2.97
C HIS A 4 -18.48 -1.12 2.41
N SER A 5 -19.66 -1.72 2.36
CA SER A 5 -20.90 -1.11 1.85
C SER A 5 -20.78 -0.51 0.44
N MET A 6 -19.80 -0.97 -0.35
CA MET A 6 -19.53 -0.45 -1.71
C MET A 6 -20.59 -0.86 -2.74
N LEU A 7 -21.37 -1.89 -2.44
CA LEU A 7 -22.44 -2.41 -3.32
C LEU A 7 -23.82 -1.85 -2.98
N GLN A 8 -23.95 -1.02 -1.95
CA GLN A 8 -25.20 -0.40 -1.57
C GLN A 8 -25.55 0.74 -2.53
N MET A 9 -26.83 0.88 -2.86
CA MET A 9 -27.36 1.98 -3.68
C MET A 9 -27.71 3.20 -2.82
N GLU A 10 -28.12 2.97 -1.57
CA GLU A 10 -28.49 3.96 -0.58
C GLU A 10 -27.51 3.92 0.60
N ASP A 11 -27.41 4.99 1.36
CA ASP A 11 -26.56 5.12 2.55
C ASP A 11 -25.07 4.79 2.31
N ARG A 12 -24.56 5.13 1.14
CA ARG A 12 -23.14 4.93 0.82
C ARG A 12 -22.25 5.74 1.76
N PRO A 13 -21.16 5.16 2.25
CA PRO A 13 -20.20 5.91 3.05
C PRO A 13 -19.60 7.05 2.21
N VAL A 14 -19.53 8.23 2.80
CA VAL A 14 -18.88 9.39 2.17
C VAL A 14 -17.36 9.16 2.21
N TRP A 15 -16.78 8.93 1.06
CA TRP A 15 -15.33 8.80 0.92
C TRP A 15 -14.65 10.15 1.07
N ARG A 16 -13.59 10.19 1.86
CA ARG A 16 -12.84 11.40 2.13
C ARG A 16 -11.35 11.14 1.91
N THR A 17 -10.63 12.17 1.47
CA THR A 17 -9.18 12.18 1.41
C THR A 17 -8.64 13.37 2.19
N VAL A 18 -7.38 13.30 2.58
CA VAL A 18 -6.72 14.44 3.24
C VAL A 18 -6.36 15.49 2.20
N SER A 19 -6.86 16.71 2.37
CA SER A 19 -6.51 17.84 1.50
C SER A 19 -5.00 18.06 1.49
N GLY A 20 -4.41 18.19 0.30
CA GLY A 20 -2.97 18.32 0.12
C GLY A 20 -2.17 17.03 0.22
N GLY A 21 -2.86 15.87 0.35
CA GLY A 21 -2.25 14.54 0.33
C GLY A 21 -1.82 14.03 1.70
N SER A 22 -1.43 12.76 1.74
CA SER A 22 -1.13 12.04 2.98
C SER A 22 0.07 12.59 3.76
N GLN A 23 1.01 13.29 3.11
CA GLN A 23 2.13 13.91 3.82
C GLN A 23 1.70 14.93 4.90
N HIS A 24 0.51 15.51 4.80
CA HIS A 24 0.01 16.46 5.81
C HIS A 24 -0.24 15.78 7.14
N TYR A 25 -0.93 14.64 7.17
CA TYR A 25 -1.14 13.92 8.42
C TYR A 25 0.16 13.28 8.94
N VAL A 26 1.05 12.81 8.04
CA VAL A 26 2.36 12.29 8.44
C VAL A 26 3.17 13.38 9.15
N LYS A 27 3.27 14.59 8.57
CA LYS A 27 3.94 15.72 9.21
C LYS A 27 3.32 16.05 10.57
N LYS A 28 1.99 16.03 10.65
CA LYS A 28 1.29 16.30 11.91
C LYS A 28 1.60 15.27 12.98
N ILE A 29 1.59 13.98 12.63
CA ILE A 29 1.95 12.89 13.55
C ILE A 29 3.41 13.06 14.00
N VAL A 30 4.34 13.20 13.05
CA VAL A 30 5.78 13.33 13.35
C VAL A 30 6.05 14.53 14.29
N SER A 31 5.35 15.67 14.06
CA SER A 31 5.52 16.85 14.93
C SER A 31 5.01 16.67 16.35
N GLN A 32 4.29 15.60 16.64
CA GLN A 32 3.77 15.28 17.97
C GLN A 32 4.51 14.11 18.65
N LEU A 33 5.46 13.48 17.94
CA LEU A 33 6.29 12.45 18.54
C LEU A 33 7.28 13.09 19.51
N GLU A 34 7.31 12.59 20.73
CA GLU A 34 8.31 12.96 21.75
C GLU A 34 9.65 12.25 21.51
N SER A 35 9.63 11.16 20.73
CA SER A 35 10.80 10.36 20.40
C SER A 35 11.42 10.77 19.07
N GLU A 36 12.69 10.44 18.89
CA GLU A 36 13.42 10.69 17.64
C GLU A 36 12.92 9.81 16.50
N LEU A 37 12.65 10.43 15.35
CA LEU A 37 12.38 9.72 14.09
C LEU A 37 13.70 9.49 13.34
N GLN A 38 14.17 8.25 13.31
CA GLN A 38 15.40 7.87 12.60
C GLN A 38 15.09 7.35 11.20
N LEU A 39 15.29 8.19 10.19
CA LEU A 39 15.18 7.80 8.78
C LEU A 39 16.48 7.16 8.27
N GLY A 40 16.36 6.26 7.28
CA GLY A 40 17.51 5.55 6.72
C GLY A 40 18.08 4.44 7.61
N HIS A 41 17.49 4.17 8.75
CA HIS A 41 17.89 3.13 9.69
C HIS A 41 17.12 1.83 9.43
N ARG A 42 17.46 1.15 8.34
CA ARG A 42 16.81 -0.10 7.97
C ARG A 42 17.21 -1.22 8.94
N VAL A 43 16.22 -1.81 9.62
CA VAL A 43 16.39 -2.99 10.48
C VAL A 43 16.61 -4.23 9.61
N SER A 44 17.64 -5.01 9.92
CA SER A 44 17.99 -6.27 9.26
C SER A 44 17.58 -7.48 10.06
N ARG A 45 17.54 -7.34 11.39
CA ARG A 45 17.20 -8.45 12.30
C ARG A 45 16.57 -7.97 13.59
N VAL A 46 15.64 -8.76 14.10
CA VAL A 46 14.96 -8.57 15.38
C VAL A 46 15.12 -9.85 16.19
N THR A 47 15.74 -9.76 17.36
CA THR A 47 16.04 -10.91 18.21
C THR A 47 15.50 -10.66 19.61
N ARG A 48 14.69 -11.59 20.15
CA ARG A 48 14.30 -11.54 21.56
C ARG A 48 15.47 -11.95 22.44
N VAL A 49 15.79 -11.12 23.43
CA VAL A 49 16.91 -11.35 24.36
C VAL A 49 16.42 -11.08 25.79
N GLY A 50 16.28 -12.15 26.58
CA GLY A 50 15.71 -12.04 27.92
C GLY A 50 14.29 -11.47 27.87
N THR A 51 14.06 -10.36 28.58
CA THR A 51 12.78 -9.65 28.62
C THR A 51 12.65 -8.58 27.54
N GLY A 52 13.74 -8.26 26.82
CA GLY A 52 13.77 -7.22 25.80
C GLY A 52 14.00 -7.74 24.37
N VAL A 53 14.36 -6.85 23.48
CA VAL A 53 14.53 -7.09 22.04
C VAL A 53 15.76 -6.34 21.53
N ASP A 54 16.65 -7.07 20.84
CA ASP A 54 17.77 -6.49 20.11
C ASP A 54 17.37 -6.23 18.65
N LEU A 55 17.63 -5.01 18.18
CA LEU A 55 17.54 -4.64 16.77
C LEU A 55 18.95 -4.57 16.18
N GLU A 56 19.15 -5.25 15.04
CA GLU A 56 20.34 -5.11 14.23
C GLU A 56 19.98 -4.35 12.94
N PHE A 57 20.75 -3.32 12.63
CA PHE A 57 20.54 -2.48 11.45
C PHE A 57 21.48 -2.91 10.30
N HIS A 58 21.12 -2.59 9.06
CA HIS A 58 21.94 -2.91 7.88
C HIS A 58 23.36 -2.31 7.91
N ASN A 59 23.58 -1.26 8.68
CA ASN A 59 24.91 -0.66 8.89
C ASN A 59 25.74 -1.37 9.97
N GLY A 60 25.25 -2.47 10.54
CA GLY A 60 25.88 -3.25 11.60
C GLY A 60 25.67 -2.70 13.02
N LYS A 61 25.01 -1.54 13.17
CA LYS A 61 24.65 -1.02 14.50
C LYS A 61 23.67 -1.96 15.17
N ARG A 62 23.74 -2.07 16.51
CA ARG A 62 22.78 -2.79 17.35
C ARG A 62 22.29 -1.91 18.47
N GLU A 63 21.01 -2.03 18.76
CA GLU A 63 20.36 -1.33 19.86
C GLU A 63 19.42 -2.28 20.60
N HIS A 64 19.33 -2.12 21.92
CA HIS A 64 18.45 -2.86 22.81
C HIS A 64 17.24 -2.03 23.19
N PHE A 65 16.06 -2.65 23.19
CA PHE A 65 14.78 -2.03 23.57
C PHE A 65 14.00 -2.99 24.48
N ASP A 66 13.14 -2.44 25.32
CA ASP A 66 12.25 -3.25 26.16
C ASP A 66 11.20 -3.95 25.27
N GLU A 67 10.66 -3.23 24.27
CA GLU A 67 9.63 -3.73 23.37
C GLU A 67 9.84 -3.21 21.94
N VAL A 68 9.26 -3.91 20.96
CA VAL A 68 9.25 -3.51 19.54
C VAL A 68 7.86 -3.70 18.94
N VAL A 69 7.42 -2.72 18.16
CA VAL A 69 6.24 -2.82 17.30
C VAL A 69 6.69 -2.86 15.84
N LEU A 70 6.39 -3.96 15.15
CA LEU A 70 6.70 -4.14 13.73
C LEU A 70 5.53 -3.65 12.89
N ALA A 71 5.62 -2.44 12.34
CA ALA A 71 4.63 -1.85 11.43
C ALA A 71 5.05 -2.00 9.95
N THR A 72 5.71 -3.11 9.61
CA THR A 72 6.14 -3.45 8.24
C THR A 72 5.15 -4.40 7.56
N HIS A 73 5.36 -4.72 6.27
CA HIS A 73 4.65 -5.83 5.64
C HIS A 73 4.88 -7.13 6.42
N ALA A 74 3.87 -8.01 6.47
CA ALA A 74 3.94 -9.26 7.24
C ALA A 74 5.10 -10.15 6.82
N ASP A 75 5.35 -10.29 5.52
CA ASP A 75 6.50 -11.02 4.98
C ASP A 75 7.84 -10.36 5.33
N THR A 76 7.91 -9.03 5.36
CA THR A 76 9.09 -8.30 5.82
C THR A 76 9.33 -8.55 7.30
N SER A 77 8.27 -8.46 8.13
CA SER A 77 8.36 -8.80 9.56
C SER A 77 8.86 -10.23 9.77
N LEU A 78 8.30 -11.21 9.04
CA LEU A 78 8.71 -12.61 9.14
C LEU A 78 10.20 -12.82 8.78
N ASN A 79 10.67 -12.10 7.76
CA ASN A 79 12.06 -12.21 7.30
C ASN A 79 13.09 -11.62 8.27
N ILE A 80 12.71 -10.59 9.05
CA ILE A 80 13.64 -9.95 9.99
C ILE A 80 13.59 -10.53 11.41
N ILE A 81 12.49 -11.19 11.81
CA ILE A 81 12.39 -11.85 13.12
C ILE A 81 13.29 -13.08 13.15
N GLN A 82 14.22 -13.15 14.10
CA GLN A 82 15.05 -14.33 14.30
C GLN A 82 14.27 -15.39 15.09
N ALA A 83 14.22 -16.61 14.53
CA ALA A 83 13.56 -17.78 15.14
C ALA A 83 12.11 -17.46 15.60
N PRO A 84 11.22 -17.04 14.68
CA PRO A 84 9.81 -16.85 15.04
C PRO A 84 9.22 -18.20 15.47
N ASP A 85 8.36 -18.18 16.49
CA ASP A 85 7.61 -19.39 16.85
C ASP A 85 6.64 -19.81 15.73
N SER A 86 6.07 -21.01 15.86
CA SER A 86 5.18 -21.57 14.83
C SER A 86 3.93 -20.72 14.62
N GLU A 87 3.39 -20.13 15.69
CA GLU A 87 2.19 -19.30 15.62
C GLU A 87 2.45 -17.99 14.86
N LYS A 88 3.54 -17.27 15.17
CA LYS A 88 3.95 -16.07 14.44
C LYS A 88 4.26 -16.37 12.98
N SER A 89 4.93 -17.50 12.72
CA SER A 89 5.28 -17.92 11.35
C SER A 89 4.02 -18.19 10.53
N GLU A 90 3.07 -18.94 11.08
CA GLU A 90 1.79 -19.25 10.43
C GLU A 90 1.00 -17.95 10.15
N LEU A 91 0.87 -17.10 11.16
CA LEU A 91 0.11 -15.87 11.07
C LEU A 91 0.68 -14.92 10.01
N LEU A 92 1.98 -14.61 10.07
CA LEU A 92 2.60 -13.67 9.14
C LEU A 92 2.63 -14.24 7.70
N SER A 93 2.75 -15.56 7.53
CA SER A 93 2.69 -16.22 6.22
C SER A 93 1.29 -16.20 5.59
N ALA A 94 0.24 -16.03 6.40
CA ALA A 94 -1.14 -15.94 5.90
C ALA A 94 -1.43 -14.66 5.09
N PHE A 95 -0.48 -13.71 5.04
CA PHE A 95 -0.59 -12.46 4.31
C PHE A 95 0.43 -12.40 3.16
N PRO A 96 0.18 -13.09 2.04
CA PRO A 96 1.07 -13.05 0.88
C PRO A 96 1.02 -11.68 0.20
N TYR A 97 2.12 -11.32 -0.48
CA TYR A 97 2.25 -10.08 -1.23
C TYR A 97 2.55 -10.38 -2.70
N GLN A 98 2.13 -9.47 -3.56
CA GLN A 98 2.40 -9.53 -4.99
C GLN A 98 3.00 -8.20 -5.44
N ASP A 99 3.95 -8.26 -6.36
CA ASP A 99 4.51 -7.11 -7.03
C ASP A 99 3.53 -6.53 -8.04
N ASN A 100 3.34 -5.22 -8.00
CA ASN A 100 2.54 -4.50 -8.98
C ASN A 100 3.36 -3.34 -9.54
N VAL A 101 3.31 -3.16 -10.85
CA VAL A 101 3.89 -2.00 -11.52
C VAL A 101 2.91 -0.83 -11.38
N VAL A 102 3.32 0.18 -10.63
CA VAL A 102 2.55 1.41 -10.41
C VAL A 102 3.13 2.50 -11.28
N THR A 103 2.30 3.12 -12.10
CA THR A 103 2.73 4.16 -13.04
C THR A 103 1.93 5.44 -12.82
N LEU A 104 2.62 6.54 -12.52
CA LEU A 104 2.08 7.89 -12.53
C LEU A 104 2.22 8.47 -13.94
N HIS A 105 1.13 8.94 -14.53
CA HIS A 105 1.11 9.40 -15.92
C HIS A 105 0.01 10.44 -16.17
N THR A 106 0.01 11.02 -17.37
CA THR A 106 -1.04 11.95 -17.86
C THR A 106 -1.80 11.38 -19.06
N ASP A 107 -1.63 10.11 -19.38
CA ASP A 107 -2.33 9.45 -20.46
C ASP A 107 -3.76 9.10 -20.07
N THR A 108 -4.74 9.79 -20.64
CA THR A 108 -6.17 9.59 -20.37
C THR A 108 -6.83 8.52 -21.23
N ARG A 109 -6.11 7.90 -22.19
CA ARG A 109 -6.66 6.86 -23.08
C ARG A 109 -7.09 5.59 -22.34
N VAL A 110 -6.55 5.37 -21.13
CA VAL A 110 -6.89 4.24 -20.25
C VAL A 110 -8.17 4.49 -19.42
N LEU A 111 -8.69 5.73 -19.43
CA LEU A 111 -9.96 6.09 -18.82
C LEU A 111 -11.12 5.82 -19.78
N PRO A 112 -12.37 5.75 -19.30
CA PRO A 112 -13.55 5.63 -20.15
C PRO A 112 -13.61 6.72 -21.25
N LYS A 113 -14.05 6.34 -22.48
CA LYS A 113 -14.15 7.29 -23.61
C LYS A 113 -15.01 8.50 -23.28
N ALA A 114 -16.11 8.32 -22.53
CA ALA A 114 -16.97 9.40 -22.10
C ALA A 114 -16.43 10.02 -20.81
N GLN A 115 -15.97 11.28 -20.83
CA GLN A 115 -15.42 11.96 -19.66
C GLN A 115 -16.38 11.99 -18.46
N ARG A 116 -17.69 12.10 -18.70
CA ARG A 116 -18.70 12.05 -17.64
C ARG A 116 -18.76 10.71 -16.89
N ALA A 117 -18.21 9.64 -17.49
CA ALA A 117 -18.09 8.32 -16.85
C ALA A 117 -16.80 8.17 -16.04
N TRP A 118 -15.91 9.16 -16.05
CA TRP A 118 -14.68 9.10 -15.25
C TRP A 118 -15.02 9.12 -13.76
N ALA A 119 -14.52 8.12 -13.05
CA ALA A 119 -14.59 8.04 -11.61
C ALA A 119 -13.21 8.29 -11.00
N SER A 120 -13.16 8.46 -9.67
CA SER A 120 -11.88 8.49 -8.94
C SER A 120 -11.12 7.17 -9.09
N TRP A 121 -11.83 6.06 -9.27
CA TRP A 121 -11.33 4.71 -9.43
C TRP A 121 -11.99 4.05 -10.64
N ASN A 122 -11.21 3.77 -11.68
CA ASN A 122 -11.67 3.19 -12.93
C ASN A 122 -11.09 1.79 -13.08
N TYR A 123 -11.96 0.80 -13.22
CA TYR A 123 -11.62 -0.60 -13.35
C TYR A 123 -11.87 -1.05 -14.78
N ARG A 124 -10.85 -1.60 -15.43
CA ARG A 124 -10.94 -2.08 -16.81
C ARG A 124 -10.82 -3.60 -16.85
N VAL A 125 -11.87 -4.24 -17.30
CA VAL A 125 -11.84 -5.67 -17.65
C VAL A 125 -11.28 -5.80 -19.04
N ARG A 126 -10.24 -6.59 -19.21
CA ARG A 126 -9.66 -6.92 -20.51
C ARG A 126 -10.40 -8.13 -21.11
N GLU A 127 -10.49 -8.20 -22.44
CA GLU A 127 -11.05 -9.36 -23.14
C GLU A 127 -10.20 -10.60 -22.91
N ASP A 128 -8.88 -10.45 -22.87
CA ASP A 128 -7.96 -11.51 -22.49
C ASP A 128 -7.83 -11.60 -20.96
N ALA A 129 -8.43 -12.64 -20.38
CA ALA A 129 -8.36 -12.90 -18.95
C ALA A 129 -6.93 -13.13 -18.43
N SER A 130 -5.99 -13.57 -19.28
CA SER A 130 -4.57 -13.76 -18.92
C SER A 130 -3.83 -12.45 -18.72
N ALA A 131 -4.29 -11.37 -19.34
CA ALA A 131 -3.70 -10.04 -19.24
C ALA A 131 -4.02 -9.32 -17.89
N GLY A 132 -4.78 -9.99 -17.02
CA GLY A 132 -5.16 -9.44 -15.71
C GLY A 132 -6.12 -8.25 -15.84
N THR A 133 -6.37 -7.60 -14.72
CA THR A 133 -7.26 -6.43 -14.64
C THR A 133 -6.44 -5.16 -14.47
N GLY A 134 -6.81 -4.13 -15.23
CA GLY A 134 -6.24 -2.81 -15.09
C GLY A 134 -7.04 -1.94 -14.13
N VAL A 135 -6.35 -1.24 -13.23
CA VAL A 135 -6.96 -0.24 -12.35
C VAL A 135 -6.28 1.09 -12.58
N THR A 136 -7.08 2.14 -12.83
CA THR A 136 -6.59 3.50 -12.97
C THR A 136 -7.31 4.45 -12.02
N TYR A 137 -6.53 5.08 -11.16
CA TYR A 137 -7.00 6.18 -10.30
C TYR A 137 -6.89 7.50 -11.04
N ASN A 138 -7.99 8.24 -11.14
CA ASN A 138 -7.98 9.63 -11.57
C ASN A 138 -7.69 10.51 -10.34
N MET A 139 -6.46 10.98 -10.22
CA MET A 139 -6.00 11.71 -9.04
C MET A 139 -6.66 13.08 -8.90
N ASN A 140 -7.03 13.73 -10.03
CA ASN A 140 -7.72 15.00 -9.98
C ASN A 140 -9.09 14.85 -9.30
N LYS A 141 -9.83 13.79 -9.60
CA LYS A 141 -11.10 13.49 -8.94
C LYS A 141 -10.91 12.98 -7.51
N LEU A 142 -9.91 12.11 -7.30
CA LEU A 142 -9.66 11.49 -6.00
C LEU A 142 -9.23 12.51 -4.94
N GLN A 143 -8.41 13.49 -5.31
CA GLN A 143 -7.82 14.46 -4.39
C GLN A 143 -8.31 15.90 -4.65
N ALA A 144 -9.33 16.08 -5.50
CA ALA A 144 -9.85 17.39 -5.90
C ALA A 144 -8.74 18.36 -6.37
N LEU A 145 -7.83 17.85 -7.24
CA LEU A 145 -6.73 18.65 -7.74
C LEU A 145 -7.24 19.65 -8.80
N ASP A 146 -6.98 20.92 -8.58
CA ASP A 146 -7.10 21.95 -9.61
C ASP A 146 -5.79 21.99 -10.41
N ALA A 147 -5.75 21.25 -11.53
CA ALA A 147 -4.56 21.10 -12.33
C ALA A 147 -4.86 21.08 -13.83
N LYS A 148 -3.96 21.63 -14.65
CA LYS A 148 -4.08 21.68 -16.11
C LYS A 148 -4.17 20.30 -16.76
N HIS A 149 -3.47 19.32 -16.20
CA HIS A 149 -3.43 17.95 -16.71
C HIS A 149 -4.25 17.01 -15.82
N THR A 150 -4.80 15.95 -16.41
CA THR A 150 -5.37 14.85 -15.66
C THR A 150 -4.23 13.91 -15.25
N TYR A 151 -3.95 13.81 -13.97
CA TYR A 151 -2.98 12.89 -13.41
C TYR A 151 -3.65 11.57 -13.09
N CYS A 152 -3.05 10.50 -13.57
CA CYS A 152 -3.51 9.14 -13.36
C CYS A 152 -2.45 8.29 -12.68
N VAL A 153 -2.88 7.36 -11.83
CA VAL A 153 -2.04 6.29 -11.30
C VAL A 153 -2.65 4.98 -11.75
N SER A 154 -1.91 4.23 -12.58
CA SER A 154 -2.35 2.93 -13.09
C SER A 154 -1.53 1.79 -12.51
N LEU A 155 -2.20 0.67 -12.23
CA LEU A 155 -1.59 -0.57 -11.79
C LEU A 155 -1.59 -1.57 -12.95
N ASN A 156 -0.40 -2.15 -13.22
CA ASN A 156 -0.19 -3.23 -14.19
C ASN A 156 -0.71 -2.93 -15.63
N GLN A 157 -0.65 -1.66 -16.05
CA GLN A 157 -1.06 -1.22 -17.39
C GLN A 157 0.07 -0.47 -18.12
N HIS A 158 1.31 -0.60 -17.68
CA HIS A 158 2.44 0.19 -18.15
C HIS A 158 2.75 -0.01 -19.63
N ASP A 159 2.41 -1.16 -20.22
CA ASP A 159 2.63 -1.47 -21.63
C ASP A 159 1.60 -0.80 -22.56
N GLU A 160 0.44 -0.40 -22.02
CA GLU A 160 -0.62 0.27 -22.76
C GLU A 160 -0.50 1.79 -22.78
N LEU A 161 0.38 2.33 -21.92
CA LEU A 161 0.54 3.76 -21.76
C LEU A 161 1.48 4.36 -22.79
N ASP A 162 1.18 5.59 -23.19
CA ASP A 162 2.10 6.41 -23.95
C ASP A 162 3.35 6.72 -23.11
N GLN A 163 4.51 6.28 -23.57
CA GLN A 163 5.76 6.40 -22.81
C GLN A 163 6.13 7.87 -22.56
N ASP A 164 5.80 8.78 -23.48
CA ASP A 164 6.07 10.22 -23.36
C ASP A 164 5.18 10.90 -22.29
N ARG A 165 4.13 10.22 -21.84
CA ARG A 165 3.20 10.70 -20.80
C ARG A 165 3.43 10.08 -19.44
N ILE A 166 4.42 9.21 -19.30
CA ILE A 166 4.79 8.60 -18.03
C ILE A 166 5.67 9.58 -17.26
N LEU A 167 5.26 9.88 -16.02
CA LEU A 167 6.01 10.73 -15.10
C LEU A 167 6.89 9.92 -14.16
N ARG A 168 6.39 8.77 -13.69
CA ARG A 168 7.11 7.88 -12.77
C ARG A 168 6.57 6.46 -12.86
N ARG A 169 7.46 5.49 -12.72
CA ARG A 169 7.11 4.07 -12.64
C ARG A 169 7.88 3.42 -11.50
N GLU A 170 7.17 2.62 -10.69
CA GLU A 170 7.75 1.88 -9.58
C GLU A 170 7.10 0.51 -9.45
N VAL A 171 7.84 -0.43 -8.88
CA VAL A 171 7.30 -1.70 -8.44
C VAL A 171 6.97 -1.59 -6.96
N VAL A 172 5.71 -1.84 -6.60
CA VAL A 172 5.21 -1.76 -5.23
C VAL A 172 4.54 -3.07 -4.87
N ARG A 173 4.84 -3.58 -3.69
CA ARG A 173 4.25 -4.82 -3.18
C ARG A 173 2.91 -4.53 -2.50
N HIS A 174 1.87 -5.24 -2.93
CA HIS A 174 0.53 -5.14 -2.33
C HIS A 174 0.12 -6.47 -1.69
N PRO A 175 -0.57 -6.44 -0.54
CA PRO A 175 -1.09 -7.65 0.08
C PRO A 175 -2.19 -8.26 -0.78
N LEU A 176 -2.18 -9.58 -0.93
CA LEU A 176 -3.24 -10.33 -1.58
C LEU A 176 -4.35 -10.65 -0.57
N PHE A 177 -5.59 -10.47 -1.01
CA PHE A 177 -6.79 -10.81 -0.22
C PHE A 177 -7.20 -12.25 -0.55
N THR A 178 -6.59 -13.21 0.17
CA THR A 178 -6.91 -14.64 0.03
C THR A 178 -8.11 -15.04 0.87
N PRO A 179 -8.91 -16.06 0.44
CA PRO A 179 -9.95 -16.65 1.28
C PRO A 179 -9.38 -17.17 2.60
N GLY A 180 -10.16 -17.05 3.70
CA GLY A 180 -9.75 -17.52 5.03
C GLY A 180 -8.86 -16.56 5.83
N ARG A 181 -8.35 -15.48 5.21
CA ARG A 181 -7.51 -14.48 5.89
C ARG A 181 -8.18 -13.86 7.13
N ASP A 182 -9.49 -13.67 7.09
CA ASP A 182 -10.26 -13.08 8.19
C ASP A 182 -10.20 -13.94 9.47
N GLU A 183 -9.97 -15.26 9.35
CA GLU A 183 -9.81 -16.16 10.49
C GLU A 183 -8.49 -15.90 11.24
N PHE A 184 -7.43 -15.61 10.50
CA PHE A 184 -6.14 -15.23 11.09
C PHE A 184 -6.22 -13.88 11.81
N GLN A 185 -6.97 -12.92 11.27
CA GLN A 185 -7.17 -11.62 11.93
C GLN A 185 -7.95 -11.70 13.24
N LYS A 186 -8.79 -12.73 13.44
CA LYS A 186 -9.55 -12.93 14.67
C LYS A 186 -8.75 -13.59 15.79
N ARG A 187 -7.57 -14.13 15.48
CA ARG A 187 -6.67 -14.78 16.45
C ARG A 187 -5.80 -13.79 17.24
N HIS A 188 -5.99 -12.48 17.01
CA HIS A 188 -5.30 -11.35 17.69
C HIS A 188 -6.31 -10.41 18.40
#